data_52dc1ba4ed440605f95b7b529aa06970
#
_entry.id   52dc1ba4ed440605f95b7b529aa06970
#
_cell.length_a   1.000
_cell.length_b   1.000
_cell.length_c   1.000
_cell.angle_alpha   90.00
_cell.angle_beta   90.00
_cell.angle_gamma   90.00
#
_symmetry.space_group_name_H-M   'P 1'
#
loop_
_entity.id
_entity.type
_entity.pdbx_description
1 polymer ?
#
loop_
_entity_poly.entity_id
_entity_poly.type
_entity_poly.pdbx_seq_one_letter_code
_entity_poly.pdbx_strand_id
1 'polypeptide(L)'
;MPELPEVEIVRQSLNKKIKQKKVKKVIIRNRNLRLKIPSKFNSYFFNKKIIKVGRFSKYLIIYLPKDNYCLIHLGMSGTIHIVNNKSVNKYTNTSFYNSPFLPKKHNHVELVFENFKIIYNDPRRFGFFQLIKSNSDLVKRFNHLGPEPFDKNFNLNYVYNFFKGKNKDIKNFLLDQKFVSGIGNIYASEILFLSKVNPFKKAKLLSKKECRKIIINSRKILLKAISMGGSSIRDFKDTLGLKGGFQNEFKVYQQEGIECKNVGCSDLIRKKIISNRSTFFCDSCQK
;
A
#
# COMPACT_ATOMS: atom_id res chain seq x y z
N MET A 1 4.14 -6.54 -1.63
CA MET A 1 3.05 -5.70 -2.18
C MET A 1 2.97 -4.44 -1.33
N PRO A 2 3.03 -3.27 -1.93
CA PRO A 2 2.82 -2.03 -1.19
C PRO A 2 1.47 -2.05 -0.45
N GLU A 3 1.49 -1.75 0.85
CA GLU A 3 0.31 -1.59 1.68
C GLU A 3 0.02 -0.08 1.85
N LEU A 4 -0.90 0.31 2.71
CA LEU A 4 -1.30 1.71 2.86
C LEU A 4 -0.11 2.67 3.10
N PRO A 5 0.86 2.39 4.01
CA PRO A 5 1.98 3.31 4.24
C PRO A 5 2.85 3.52 3.00
N GLU A 6 3.19 2.46 2.28
CA GLU A 6 4.02 2.54 1.08
C GLU A 6 3.33 3.36 -0.02
N VAL A 7 2.03 3.14 -0.21
CA VAL A 7 1.25 3.92 -1.19
C VAL A 7 1.12 5.39 -0.77
N GLU A 8 1.03 5.65 0.54
CA GLU A 8 0.99 7.03 1.06
C GLU A 8 2.30 7.78 0.79
N ILE A 9 3.46 7.12 0.98
CA ILE A 9 4.76 7.72 0.67
C ILE A 9 4.87 8.06 -0.82
N VAL A 10 4.47 7.14 -1.70
CA VAL A 10 4.42 7.42 -3.15
C VAL A 10 3.47 8.57 -3.46
N ARG A 11 2.29 8.61 -2.83
CA ARG A 11 1.32 9.70 -2.99
C ARG A 11 1.92 11.05 -2.59
N GLN A 12 2.58 11.14 -1.44
CA GLN A 12 3.20 12.38 -0.96
C GLN A 12 4.27 12.88 -1.93
N SER A 13 5.18 12.01 -2.33
CA SER A 13 6.25 12.34 -3.26
C SER A 13 5.72 12.76 -4.63
N LEU A 14 4.75 12.01 -5.19
CA LEU A 14 4.11 12.38 -6.46
C LEU A 14 3.38 13.72 -6.34
N ASN A 15 2.57 13.92 -5.29
CA ASN A 15 1.82 15.15 -5.12
C ASN A 15 2.76 16.37 -5.04
N LYS A 16 3.86 16.27 -4.30
CA LYS A 16 4.88 17.32 -4.23
C LYS A 16 5.46 17.66 -5.62
N LYS A 17 5.66 16.65 -6.48
CA LYS A 17 6.36 16.83 -7.75
C LYS A 17 5.45 17.23 -8.91
N ILE A 18 4.23 16.63 -9.01
CA ILE A 18 3.39 16.77 -10.20
C ILE A 18 2.12 17.60 -9.99
N LYS A 19 1.78 17.98 -8.74
CA LYS A 19 0.66 18.89 -8.48
C LYS A 19 0.81 20.17 -9.28
N GLN A 20 -0.27 20.59 -9.97
CA GLN A 20 -0.34 21.77 -10.82
C GLN A 20 0.59 21.75 -12.05
N LYS A 21 1.22 20.62 -12.36
CA LYS A 21 2.05 20.46 -13.55
C LYS A 21 1.23 19.91 -14.72
N LYS A 22 1.57 20.37 -15.93
CA LYS A 22 0.91 19.99 -17.19
C LYS A 22 1.64 18.82 -17.83
N VAL A 23 0.89 17.80 -18.22
CA VAL A 23 1.43 16.63 -18.94
C VAL A 23 1.67 17.03 -20.40
N LYS A 24 2.91 16.98 -20.86
CA LYS A 24 3.31 17.34 -22.23
C LYS A 24 3.22 16.15 -23.21
N LYS A 25 3.50 14.95 -22.73
CA LYS A 25 3.47 13.73 -23.55
C LYS A 25 3.15 12.53 -22.68
N VAL A 26 2.47 11.55 -23.26
CA VAL A 26 2.22 10.23 -22.65
C VAL A 26 2.85 9.18 -23.54
N ILE A 27 3.64 8.29 -22.97
CA ILE A 27 4.25 7.17 -23.67
C ILE A 27 3.75 5.89 -23.01
N ILE A 28 3.07 5.04 -23.78
CA ILE A 28 2.65 3.71 -23.35
C ILE A 28 3.48 2.69 -24.12
N ARG A 29 4.37 1.99 -23.40
CA ARG A 29 5.23 0.96 -23.98
C ARG A 29 4.58 -0.41 -23.97
N ASN A 30 3.75 -0.67 -22.95
CA ASN A 30 3.00 -1.91 -22.85
C ASN A 30 1.62 -1.64 -22.27
N ARG A 31 0.58 -2.01 -23.00
CA ARG A 31 -0.82 -1.87 -22.54
C ARG A 31 -1.30 -3.04 -21.69
N ASN A 32 -0.60 -4.17 -21.73
CA ASN A 32 -1.04 -5.42 -21.12
C ASN A 32 -0.57 -5.53 -19.67
N LEU A 33 -1.20 -4.74 -18.79
CA LEU A 33 -1.14 -4.88 -17.35
C LEU A 33 -2.30 -5.77 -16.86
N ARG A 34 -2.48 -5.89 -15.54
CA ARG A 34 -3.61 -6.64 -14.96
C ARG A 34 -4.97 -6.21 -15.55
N LEU A 35 -5.14 -4.93 -15.79
CA LEU A 35 -6.20 -4.37 -16.62
C LEU A 35 -5.53 -3.70 -17.82
N LYS A 36 -6.03 -4.01 -19.03
CA LYS A 36 -5.50 -3.40 -20.26
C LYS A 36 -5.66 -1.88 -20.20
N ILE A 37 -4.59 -1.14 -20.47
CA ILE A 37 -4.62 0.32 -20.48
C ILE A 37 -5.53 0.79 -21.63
N PRO A 38 -6.55 1.62 -21.35
CA PRO A 38 -7.52 2.08 -22.34
C PRO A 38 -6.86 2.80 -23.53
N SER A 39 -7.42 2.67 -24.73
CA SER A 39 -6.93 3.37 -25.93
C SER A 39 -6.89 4.88 -25.75
N LYS A 40 -7.88 5.44 -25.09
CA LYS A 40 -8.02 6.89 -24.81
C LYS A 40 -7.09 7.41 -23.71
N PHE A 41 -6.17 6.57 -23.15
CA PHE A 41 -5.30 6.98 -22.05
C PHE A 41 -4.45 8.20 -22.39
N ASN A 42 -3.89 8.27 -23.59
CA ASN A 42 -3.06 9.39 -24.04
C ASN A 42 -3.85 10.71 -24.03
N SER A 43 -5.01 10.75 -24.68
CA SER A 43 -5.87 11.95 -24.75
C SER A 43 -6.43 12.35 -23.38
N TYR A 44 -6.50 11.40 -22.45
CA TYR A 44 -6.97 11.65 -21.10
C TYR A 44 -5.99 12.51 -20.28
N PHE A 45 -4.70 12.40 -20.55
CA PHE A 45 -3.65 13.14 -19.86
C PHE A 45 -3.02 14.26 -20.67
N PHE A 46 -2.95 14.10 -22.00
CA PHE A 46 -2.23 15.03 -22.86
C PHE A 46 -2.73 16.46 -22.69
N ASN A 47 -1.80 17.37 -22.47
CA ASN A 47 -2.03 18.78 -22.30
C ASN A 47 -2.91 19.17 -21.08
N LYS A 48 -3.17 18.24 -20.17
CA LYS A 48 -3.95 18.50 -18.96
C LYS A 48 -3.05 18.75 -17.75
N LYS A 49 -3.55 19.62 -16.87
CA LYS A 49 -2.91 19.96 -15.59
C LYS A 49 -3.33 18.96 -14.53
N ILE A 50 -2.39 18.38 -13.80
CA ILE A 50 -2.71 17.51 -12.66
C ILE A 50 -3.11 18.40 -11.49
N ILE A 51 -4.34 18.29 -11.01
CA ILE A 51 -4.85 19.09 -9.89
C ILE A 51 -4.15 18.70 -8.60
N LYS A 52 -4.16 17.42 -8.27
CA LYS A 52 -3.50 16.84 -7.09
C LYS A 52 -3.34 15.33 -7.25
N VAL A 53 -2.55 14.73 -6.37
CA VAL A 53 -2.50 13.27 -6.19
C VAL A 53 -3.03 12.93 -4.81
N GLY A 54 -4.07 12.13 -4.76
CA GLY A 54 -4.66 11.57 -3.55
C GLY A 54 -4.38 10.08 -3.41
N ARG A 55 -4.89 9.51 -2.34
CA ARG A 55 -4.86 8.08 -2.05
C ARG A 55 -6.17 7.67 -1.37
N PHE A 56 -6.62 6.48 -1.68
CA PHE A 56 -7.58 5.74 -0.86
C PHE A 56 -7.16 4.27 -0.81
N SER A 57 -7.09 3.71 0.39
CA SER A 57 -6.59 2.35 0.61
C SER A 57 -5.20 2.14 -0.02
N LYS A 58 -5.05 1.22 -0.94
CA LYS A 58 -3.81 0.92 -1.68
C LYS A 58 -3.84 1.50 -3.11
N TYR A 59 -4.68 2.47 -3.37
CA TYR A 59 -4.84 3.12 -4.67
C TYR A 59 -4.33 4.56 -4.63
N LEU A 60 -3.50 4.93 -5.60
CA LEU A 60 -3.22 6.31 -5.91
C LEU A 60 -4.35 6.88 -6.80
N ILE A 61 -4.68 8.14 -6.62
CA ILE A 61 -5.73 8.82 -7.38
C ILE A 61 -5.13 10.10 -7.96
N ILE A 62 -4.94 10.15 -9.27
CA ILE A 62 -4.57 11.37 -9.97
C ILE A 62 -5.85 12.12 -10.31
N TYR A 63 -5.97 13.33 -9.79
CA TYR A 63 -7.10 14.23 -10.05
C TYR A 63 -6.80 15.12 -11.26
N LEU A 64 -7.68 15.12 -12.22
CA LEU A 64 -7.62 15.86 -13.46
C LEU A 64 -8.80 16.83 -13.57
N PRO A 65 -8.78 17.84 -14.47
CA PRO A 65 -9.89 18.75 -14.67
C PRO A 65 -11.20 18.04 -15.06
N LYS A 66 -12.33 18.68 -14.76
CA LYS A 66 -13.69 18.22 -15.12
C LYS A 66 -14.04 16.85 -14.49
N ASP A 67 -13.74 16.70 -13.19
CA ASP A 67 -14.00 15.49 -12.41
C ASP A 67 -13.52 14.18 -13.06
N ASN A 68 -12.37 14.28 -13.74
CA ASN A 68 -11.70 13.13 -14.28
C ASN A 68 -10.63 12.62 -13.29
N TYR A 69 -10.52 11.30 -13.17
CA TYR A 69 -9.58 10.66 -12.25
C TYR A 69 -8.86 9.51 -12.94
N CYS A 70 -7.61 9.31 -12.57
CA CYS A 70 -6.91 8.08 -12.92
C CYS A 70 -6.51 7.35 -11.63
N LEU A 71 -7.05 6.16 -11.44
CA LEU A 71 -6.65 5.27 -10.37
C LEU A 71 -5.43 4.47 -10.80
N ILE A 72 -4.46 4.35 -9.89
CA ILE A 72 -3.30 3.50 -10.07
C ILE A 72 -3.21 2.54 -8.89
N HIS A 73 -3.14 1.25 -9.18
CA HIS A 73 -2.82 0.23 -8.19
C HIS A 73 -1.44 -0.35 -8.52
N LEU A 74 -0.53 -0.30 -7.55
CA LEU A 74 0.85 -0.71 -7.79
C LEU A 74 1.03 -2.24 -7.93
N GLY A 75 0.01 -3.02 -7.55
CA GLY A 75 0.12 -4.48 -7.56
C GLY A 75 1.13 -4.97 -6.54
N MET A 76 1.95 -5.94 -6.91
CA MET A 76 2.99 -6.51 -6.03
C MET A 76 4.38 -5.92 -6.27
N SER A 77 4.67 -5.51 -7.49
CA SER A 77 6.00 -5.10 -7.95
C SER A 77 6.02 -3.75 -8.67
N GLY A 78 4.87 -3.11 -8.83
CA GLY A 78 4.77 -1.81 -9.47
C GLY A 78 5.43 -0.72 -8.62
N THR A 79 6.23 0.09 -9.29
CA THR A 79 6.93 1.24 -8.72
C THR A 79 6.76 2.46 -9.63
N ILE A 80 6.83 3.64 -9.06
CA ILE A 80 6.77 4.89 -9.81
C ILE A 80 8.07 5.66 -9.57
N HIS A 81 8.71 6.09 -10.64
CA HIS A 81 9.99 6.75 -10.61
C HIS A 81 9.90 8.15 -11.20
N ILE A 82 10.55 9.11 -10.55
CA ILE A 82 10.71 10.48 -11.04
C ILE A 82 12.10 10.61 -11.63
N VAL A 83 12.19 10.92 -12.93
CA VAL A 83 13.45 11.02 -13.67
C VAL A 83 13.55 12.39 -14.30
N ASN A 84 14.63 13.14 -14.03
CA ASN A 84 14.88 14.43 -14.65
C ASN A 84 15.35 14.26 -16.09
N ASN A 85 14.89 15.14 -17.00
CA ASN A 85 15.27 15.07 -18.42
C ASN A 85 16.77 15.34 -18.66
N LYS A 86 17.41 16.11 -17.76
CA LYS A 86 18.83 16.51 -17.88
C LYS A 86 19.82 15.51 -17.25
N SER A 87 19.35 14.58 -16.44
CA SER A 87 20.22 13.59 -15.81
C SER A 87 19.92 12.21 -16.38
N VAL A 88 20.77 11.73 -17.27
CA VAL A 88 20.71 10.37 -17.83
C VAL A 88 20.80 9.31 -16.71
N ASN A 89 21.13 9.69 -15.49
CA ASN A 89 21.72 8.83 -14.49
C ASN A 89 21.12 8.90 -13.08
N LYS A 90 19.82 9.08 -12.85
CA LYS A 90 19.29 8.87 -11.49
C LYS A 90 18.30 7.70 -11.44
N TYR A 91 18.74 6.73 -10.76
CA TYR A 91 18.26 5.36 -10.68
C TYR A 91 17.56 5.12 -9.39
N THR A 92 16.45 4.48 -9.51
CA THR A 92 15.82 3.84 -8.38
C THR A 92 16.26 2.38 -8.41
N ASN A 93 17.16 2.08 -7.53
CA ASN A 93 17.60 0.72 -7.28
C ASN A 93 16.42 -0.05 -6.66
N THR A 94 15.64 -0.77 -7.47
CA THR A 94 14.60 -1.67 -6.99
C THR A 94 15.23 -3.02 -6.69
N SER A 95 14.76 -3.71 -5.66
CA SER A 95 15.30 -5.01 -5.27
C SER A 95 15.14 -6.12 -6.33
N PHE A 96 14.32 -5.90 -7.36
CA PHE A 96 14.26 -6.76 -8.54
C PHE A 96 15.48 -6.65 -9.44
N TYR A 97 16.26 -5.58 -9.28
CA TYR A 97 17.38 -5.31 -10.13
C TYR A 97 18.64 -5.08 -9.30
N ASN A 98 19.65 -5.93 -9.47
CA ASN A 98 20.99 -5.71 -8.93
C ASN A 98 21.73 -4.57 -9.65
N SER A 99 21.08 -3.90 -10.60
CA SER A 99 21.63 -2.80 -11.39
C SER A 99 21.06 -1.46 -10.89
N PRO A 100 21.88 -0.40 -10.84
CA PRO A 100 21.40 0.95 -10.58
C PRO A 100 20.48 1.49 -11.69
N PHE A 101 20.33 0.80 -12.81
CA PHE A 101 19.55 1.20 -13.97
C PHE A 101 18.16 0.58 -13.96
N LEU A 102 17.13 1.37 -14.22
CA LEU A 102 15.77 0.90 -14.38
C LEU A 102 15.62 0.17 -15.72
N PRO A 103 15.41 -1.16 -15.75
CA PRO A 103 15.32 -1.88 -17.02
C PRO A 103 14.14 -1.39 -17.85
N LYS A 104 14.44 -0.88 -19.02
CA LYS A 104 13.44 -0.29 -19.94
C LYS A 104 12.31 -1.26 -20.29
N LYS A 105 12.59 -2.57 -20.35
CA LYS A 105 11.59 -3.62 -20.67
C LYS A 105 10.39 -3.68 -19.72
N HIS A 106 10.53 -3.16 -18.49
CA HIS A 106 9.46 -3.14 -17.50
C HIS A 106 8.84 -1.76 -17.30
N ASN A 107 9.25 -0.77 -18.08
CA ASN A 107 8.61 0.55 -18.12
C ASN A 107 7.36 0.43 -18.99
N HIS A 108 6.19 0.63 -18.39
CA HIS A 108 4.93 0.45 -19.11
C HIS A 108 4.26 1.77 -19.47
N VAL A 109 4.31 2.76 -18.56
CA VAL A 109 3.70 4.08 -18.75
C VAL A 109 4.69 5.16 -18.35
N GLU A 110 4.85 6.17 -19.21
CA GLU A 110 5.60 7.39 -18.89
C GLU A 110 4.70 8.62 -19.07
N LEU A 111 4.60 9.46 -18.06
CA LEU A 111 4.03 10.80 -18.18
C LEU A 111 5.17 11.81 -18.20
N VAL A 112 5.30 12.52 -19.31
CA VAL A 112 6.39 13.49 -19.55
C VAL A 112 5.88 14.88 -19.24
N PHE A 113 6.63 15.58 -18.40
CA PHE A 113 6.48 16.98 -18.05
C PHE A 113 7.60 17.79 -18.68
N GLU A 114 7.66 19.07 -18.45
CA GLU A 114 8.63 19.95 -19.07
C GLU A 114 10.09 19.58 -18.76
N ASN A 115 10.43 19.40 -17.48
CA ASN A 115 11.80 19.16 -17.01
C ASN A 115 12.05 17.76 -16.47
N PHE A 116 11.02 16.92 -16.39
CA PHE A 116 11.11 15.56 -15.83
C PHE A 116 10.02 14.68 -16.40
N LYS A 117 10.12 13.40 -16.12
CA LYS A 117 9.07 12.41 -16.38
C LYS A 117 8.83 11.53 -15.18
N ILE A 118 7.63 10.99 -15.07
CA ILE A 118 7.33 9.87 -14.17
C ILE A 118 7.21 8.60 -14.99
N ILE A 119 7.79 7.50 -14.47
CA ILE A 119 7.80 6.20 -15.12
C ILE A 119 7.15 5.20 -14.19
N TYR A 120 6.12 4.50 -14.68
CA TYR A 120 5.58 3.32 -14.02
C TYR A 120 6.31 2.09 -14.53
N ASN A 121 6.99 1.39 -13.61
CA ASN A 121 7.73 0.16 -13.86
C ASN A 121 7.12 -0.99 -13.08
N ASP A 122 6.83 -2.13 -13.72
CA ASP A 122 6.21 -3.29 -13.06
C ASP A 122 6.60 -4.59 -13.74
N PRO A 123 7.64 -5.30 -13.26
CA PRO A 123 8.09 -6.56 -13.82
C PRO A 123 7.02 -7.63 -13.92
N ARG A 124 6.11 -7.69 -12.94
CA ARG A 124 5.07 -8.72 -12.85
C ARG A 124 3.76 -8.33 -13.52
N ARG A 125 3.58 -7.05 -13.88
CA ARG A 125 2.37 -6.48 -14.52
C ARG A 125 1.08 -6.72 -13.72
N PHE A 126 1.18 -6.76 -12.39
CA PHE A 126 0.04 -6.95 -11.49
C PHE A 126 -0.62 -5.64 -11.06
N GLY A 127 -0.01 -4.53 -11.39
CA GLY A 127 -0.63 -3.23 -11.23
C GLY A 127 -1.57 -2.90 -12.38
N PHE A 128 -2.26 -1.77 -12.26
CA PHE A 128 -3.16 -1.31 -13.31
C PHE A 128 -3.44 0.19 -13.23
N PHE A 129 -3.97 0.72 -14.32
CA PHE A 129 -4.52 2.06 -14.45
C PHE A 129 -5.99 1.96 -14.82
N GLN A 130 -6.83 2.74 -14.17
CA GLN A 130 -8.27 2.84 -14.47
C GLN A 130 -8.67 4.30 -14.58
N LEU A 131 -9.30 4.68 -15.69
CA LEU A 131 -9.84 6.01 -15.91
C LEU A 131 -11.27 6.08 -15.36
N ILE A 132 -11.57 7.15 -14.63
CA ILE A 132 -12.88 7.41 -14.04
C ILE A 132 -13.31 8.83 -14.44
N LYS A 133 -14.55 9.00 -14.85
CA LYS A 133 -15.03 10.24 -15.48
C LYS A 133 -15.91 11.10 -14.58
N SER A 134 -16.24 10.64 -13.38
CA SER A 134 -17.10 11.40 -12.46
C SER A 134 -16.74 11.10 -11.01
N ASN A 135 -17.08 12.01 -10.10
CA ASN A 135 -16.95 11.77 -8.66
C ASN A 135 -17.87 10.63 -8.19
N SER A 136 -19.07 10.51 -8.76
CA SER A 136 -20.00 9.42 -8.44
C SER A 136 -19.41 8.05 -8.78
N ASP A 137 -18.76 7.93 -9.94
CA ASP A 137 -18.08 6.67 -10.32
C ASP A 137 -16.87 6.39 -9.45
N LEU A 138 -16.15 7.43 -9.02
CA LEU A 138 -15.04 7.28 -8.06
C LEU A 138 -15.54 6.73 -6.72
N VAL A 139 -16.63 7.26 -6.19
CA VAL A 139 -17.28 6.77 -4.97
C VAL A 139 -17.75 5.33 -5.16
N LYS A 140 -18.50 5.03 -6.22
CA LYS A 140 -18.96 3.66 -6.54
C LYS A 140 -17.81 2.68 -6.64
N ARG A 141 -16.67 3.10 -7.20
CA ARG A 141 -15.47 2.25 -7.34
C ARG A 141 -14.93 1.76 -6.01
N PHE A 142 -15.13 2.51 -4.93
CA PHE A 142 -14.65 2.19 -3.59
C PHE A 142 -15.72 1.68 -2.62
N ASN A 143 -16.99 1.65 -2.97
CA ASN A 143 -18.10 1.24 -2.09
C ASN A 143 -17.95 -0.16 -1.49
N HIS A 144 -17.16 -1.05 -2.13
CA HIS A 144 -16.90 -2.39 -1.64
C HIS A 144 -15.78 -2.44 -0.59
N LEU A 145 -15.07 -1.34 -0.34
CA LEU A 145 -13.99 -1.26 0.64
C LEU A 145 -14.53 -0.78 1.98
N GLY A 146 -14.03 -1.37 3.05
CA GLY A 146 -14.25 -0.89 4.40
C GLY A 146 -13.49 0.43 4.68
N PRO A 147 -13.75 1.06 5.83
CA PRO A 147 -13.07 2.27 6.23
C PRO A 147 -11.57 2.06 6.32
N GLU A 148 -10.79 3.12 6.15
CA GLU A 148 -9.37 3.09 6.47
C GLU A 148 -9.14 3.14 7.98
N PRO A 149 -8.01 2.66 8.51
CA PRO A 149 -7.71 2.72 9.94
C PRO A 149 -7.75 4.13 10.54
N PHE A 150 -7.52 5.17 9.72
CA PHE A 150 -7.56 6.58 10.12
C PHE A 150 -8.95 7.21 10.04
N ASP A 151 -9.89 6.55 9.39
CA ASP A 151 -11.27 7.02 9.28
C ASP A 151 -11.96 6.97 10.66
N LYS A 152 -12.82 7.98 10.93
CA LYS A 152 -13.65 8.03 12.14
C LYS A 152 -14.62 6.84 12.25
N ASN A 153 -15.02 6.29 11.10
CA ASN A 153 -15.90 5.13 11.03
C ASN A 153 -15.19 3.82 11.44
N PHE A 154 -13.86 3.75 11.42
CA PHE A 154 -13.09 2.64 11.98
C PHE A 154 -13.00 2.82 13.52
N ASN A 155 -14.11 2.59 14.20
CA ASN A 155 -14.28 2.78 15.65
C ASN A 155 -14.70 1.48 16.35
N LEU A 156 -14.77 1.52 17.70
CA LEU A 156 -15.08 0.35 18.50
C LEU A 156 -16.45 -0.26 18.15
N ASN A 157 -17.44 0.58 17.93
CA ASN A 157 -18.80 0.13 17.61
C ASN A 157 -18.81 -0.64 16.27
N TYR A 158 -18.18 -0.09 15.24
CA TYR A 158 -18.03 -0.72 13.96
C TYR A 158 -17.31 -2.06 14.05
N VAL A 159 -16.11 -2.08 14.66
CA VAL A 159 -15.26 -3.28 14.74
C VAL A 159 -15.92 -4.38 15.54
N TYR A 160 -16.46 -4.05 16.73
CA TYR A 160 -17.07 -5.03 17.61
C TYR A 160 -18.37 -5.63 17.00
N ASN A 161 -19.22 -4.80 16.40
CA ASN A 161 -20.44 -5.27 15.76
C ASN A 161 -20.14 -6.08 14.49
N PHE A 162 -19.11 -5.71 13.72
CA PHE A 162 -18.71 -6.48 12.54
C PHE A 162 -18.28 -7.90 12.90
N PHE A 163 -17.67 -8.11 14.06
CA PHE A 163 -17.16 -9.42 14.48
C PHE A 163 -18.21 -10.33 15.10
N LYS A 164 -19.39 -9.82 15.46
CA LYS A 164 -20.46 -10.66 16.00
C LYS A 164 -20.81 -11.82 15.06
N GLY A 165 -20.79 -13.04 15.59
CA GLY A 165 -21.08 -14.26 14.82
C GLY A 165 -20.00 -14.69 13.82
N LYS A 166 -18.86 -14.00 13.72
CA LYS A 166 -17.82 -14.31 12.73
C LYS A 166 -16.85 -15.39 13.23
N ASN A 167 -16.87 -16.56 12.56
CA ASN A 167 -16.06 -17.73 12.94
C ASN A 167 -14.65 -17.78 12.32
N LYS A 168 -14.30 -16.84 11.42
CA LYS A 168 -12.95 -16.76 10.86
C LYS A 168 -11.97 -16.16 11.86
N ASP A 169 -10.70 -16.49 11.69
CA ASP A 169 -9.62 -15.94 12.50
C ASP A 169 -9.49 -14.43 12.30
N ILE A 170 -9.15 -13.69 13.35
CA ILE A 170 -9.05 -12.22 13.31
C ILE A 170 -8.10 -11.71 12.23
N LYS A 171 -6.99 -12.43 11.99
CA LYS A 171 -6.06 -12.02 10.95
C LYS A 171 -6.69 -11.99 9.55
N ASN A 172 -7.59 -12.93 9.25
CA ASN A 172 -8.30 -12.95 7.98
C ASN A 172 -9.13 -11.67 7.76
N PHE A 173 -9.75 -11.15 8.82
CA PHE A 173 -10.51 -9.90 8.74
C PHE A 173 -9.60 -8.69 8.55
N LEU A 174 -8.47 -8.61 9.24
CA LEU A 174 -7.50 -7.52 9.01
C LEU A 174 -6.95 -7.52 7.58
N LEU A 175 -6.93 -8.66 6.91
CA LEU A 175 -6.54 -8.77 5.49
C LEU A 175 -7.70 -8.51 4.52
N ASP A 176 -8.95 -8.58 5.00
CA ASP A 176 -10.13 -8.34 4.18
C ASP A 176 -10.37 -6.84 4.00
N GLN A 177 -10.15 -6.38 2.78
CA GLN A 177 -10.32 -4.96 2.43
C GLN A 177 -11.78 -4.49 2.56
N LYS A 178 -12.76 -5.40 2.68
CA LYS A 178 -14.17 -5.07 2.97
C LYS A 178 -14.39 -4.71 4.44
N PHE A 179 -13.58 -5.26 5.35
CA PHE A 179 -13.63 -4.93 6.77
C PHE A 179 -12.83 -3.66 7.07
N VAL A 180 -11.55 -3.66 6.74
CA VAL A 180 -10.67 -2.51 6.91
C VAL A 180 -9.74 -2.40 5.72
N SER A 181 -9.74 -1.26 5.05
CA SER A 181 -8.98 -1.10 3.83
C SER A 181 -7.57 -0.57 4.09
N GLY A 182 -6.61 -1.01 3.26
CA GLY A 182 -5.22 -0.55 3.33
C GLY A 182 -4.26 -1.45 4.10
N ILE A 183 -4.73 -2.26 5.06
CA ILE A 183 -3.90 -3.22 5.79
C ILE A 183 -3.58 -4.43 4.90
N GLY A 184 -2.37 -4.95 5.02
CA GLY A 184 -1.95 -6.20 4.39
C GLY A 184 -1.20 -7.10 5.38
N ASN A 185 -0.44 -8.06 4.88
CA ASN A 185 0.11 -9.13 5.70
C ASN A 185 1.19 -8.67 6.70
N ILE A 186 1.94 -7.64 6.34
CA ILE A 186 2.97 -7.07 7.20
C ILE A 186 2.30 -6.45 8.41
N TYR A 187 1.48 -5.43 8.13
CA TYR A 187 0.88 -4.65 9.21
C TYR A 187 -0.15 -5.43 10.01
N ALA A 188 -0.88 -6.39 9.41
CA ALA A 188 -1.78 -7.27 10.17
C ALA A 188 -1.05 -8.07 11.24
N SER A 189 0.15 -8.61 10.94
CA SER A 189 0.95 -9.37 11.92
C SER A 189 1.46 -8.45 13.03
N GLU A 190 2.02 -7.30 12.69
CA GLU A 190 2.54 -6.32 13.65
C GLU A 190 1.44 -5.72 14.55
N ILE A 191 0.26 -5.41 13.99
CA ILE A 191 -0.89 -4.92 14.74
C ILE A 191 -1.35 -5.92 15.78
N LEU A 192 -1.51 -7.19 15.38
CA LEU A 192 -1.96 -8.25 16.30
C LEU A 192 -0.94 -8.51 17.41
N PHE A 193 0.35 -8.47 17.09
CA PHE A 193 1.41 -8.59 18.10
C PHE A 193 1.36 -7.46 19.12
N LEU A 194 1.32 -6.20 18.69
CA LEU A 194 1.21 -5.06 19.62
C LEU A 194 -0.11 -5.07 20.41
N SER A 195 -1.16 -5.63 19.85
CA SER A 195 -2.46 -5.75 20.52
C SER A 195 -2.49 -6.92 21.52
N LYS A 196 -1.46 -7.78 21.52
CA LYS A 196 -1.40 -9.03 22.28
C LYS A 196 -2.57 -9.97 21.97
N VAL A 197 -3.02 -10.01 20.71
CA VAL A 197 -4.12 -10.83 20.23
C VAL A 197 -3.58 -11.94 19.34
N ASN A 198 -3.94 -13.17 19.65
CA ASN A 198 -3.56 -14.34 18.85
C ASN A 198 -4.18 -14.24 17.45
N PRO A 199 -3.37 -14.34 16.36
CA PRO A 199 -3.87 -14.22 14.99
C PRO A 199 -4.89 -15.30 14.60
N PHE A 200 -4.94 -16.43 15.30
CA PHE A 200 -5.86 -17.55 15.10
C PHE A 200 -7.14 -17.42 15.96
N LYS A 201 -7.22 -16.46 16.87
CA LYS A 201 -8.43 -16.22 17.67
C LYS A 201 -9.60 -15.89 16.76
N LYS A 202 -10.73 -16.57 16.99
CA LYS A 202 -11.97 -16.32 16.23
C LYS A 202 -12.47 -14.92 16.51
N ALA A 203 -12.83 -14.18 15.44
CA ALA A 203 -13.21 -12.78 15.58
C ALA A 203 -14.39 -12.56 16.55
N LYS A 204 -15.36 -13.47 16.57
CA LYS A 204 -16.50 -13.42 17.52
C LYS A 204 -16.10 -13.51 19.01
N LEU A 205 -14.90 -14.01 19.31
CA LEU A 205 -14.39 -14.18 20.68
C LEU A 205 -13.60 -12.96 21.17
N LEU A 206 -13.44 -11.94 20.33
CA LEU A 206 -12.73 -10.73 20.72
C LEU A 206 -13.56 -9.88 21.69
N SER A 207 -12.94 -9.55 22.80
CA SER A 207 -13.52 -8.60 23.76
C SER A 207 -13.48 -7.15 23.21
N LYS A 208 -14.33 -6.28 23.74
CA LYS A 208 -14.29 -4.84 23.42
C LYS A 208 -12.90 -4.22 23.70
N LYS A 209 -12.19 -4.70 24.73
CA LYS A 209 -10.83 -4.26 25.08
C LYS A 209 -9.81 -4.62 23.99
N GLU A 210 -9.88 -5.82 23.46
CA GLU A 210 -9.02 -6.27 22.36
C GLU A 210 -9.33 -5.53 21.06
N CYS A 211 -10.62 -5.35 20.72
CA CYS A 211 -11.02 -4.54 19.56
C CYS A 211 -10.47 -3.11 19.66
N ARG A 212 -10.55 -2.48 20.84
CA ARG A 212 -9.98 -1.15 21.06
C ARG A 212 -8.46 -1.12 20.87
N LYS A 213 -7.74 -2.14 21.38
CA LYS A 213 -6.29 -2.26 21.18
C LYS A 213 -5.93 -2.40 19.68
N ILE A 214 -6.67 -3.21 18.92
CA ILE A 214 -6.46 -3.38 17.47
C ILE A 214 -6.63 -2.04 16.75
N ILE A 215 -7.66 -1.26 17.07
CA ILE A 215 -7.89 0.05 16.45
C ILE A 215 -6.73 1.02 16.75
N ILE A 216 -6.35 1.14 18.02
CA ILE A 216 -5.28 2.05 18.45
C ILE A 216 -3.95 1.66 17.81
N ASN A 217 -3.60 0.36 17.86
CA ASN A 217 -2.34 -0.13 17.33
C ASN A 217 -2.29 -0.11 15.80
N SER A 218 -3.43 -0.26 15.11
CA SER A 218 -3.51 -0.05 13.66
C SER A 218 -3.06 1.36 13.30
N ARG A 219 -3.61 2.38 13.97
CA ARG A 219 -3.24 3.78 13.75
C ARG A 219 -1.78 4.05 14.08
N LYS A 220 -1.34 3.60 15.27
CA LYS A 220 0.03 3.80 15.77
C LYS A 220 1.09 3.22 14.81
N ILE A 221 0.93 1.96 14.40
CA ILE A 221 1.89 1.29 13.50
C ILE A 221 1.92 1.96 12.14
N LEU A 222 0.75 2.22 11.54
CA LEU A 222 0.68 2.79 10.20
C LEU A 222 1.24 4.21 10.15
N LEU A 223 1.00 5.05 11.17
CA LEU A 223 1.61 6.37 11.28
C LEU A 223 3.14 6.27 11.42
N LYS A 224 3.62 5.37 12.29
CA LYS A 224 5.06 5.14 12.44
C LYS A 224 5.68 4.65 11.12
N ALA A 225 5.02 3.74 10.41
CA ALA A 225 5.51 3.26 9.12
C ALA A 225 5.58 4.39 8.09
N ILE A 226 4.57 5.25 8.01
CA ILE A 226 4.57 6.42 7.12
C ILE A 226 5.73 7.36 7.47
N SER A 227 5.93 7.69 8.75
CA SER A 227 7.01 8.61 9.17
C SER A 227 8.41 8.06 8.88
N MET A 228 8.57 6.74 8.79
CA MET A 228 9.83 6.05 8.48
C MET A 228 9.99 5.71 6.98
N GLY A 229 9.14 6.25 6.10
CA GLY A 229 9.24 6.02 4.65
C GLY A 229 8.70 4.65 4.19
N GLY A 230 7.87 3.98 5.00
CA GLY A 230 7.32 2.65 4.71
C GLY A 230 8.32 1.52 4.92
N SER A 231 7.95 0.31 4.51
CA SER A 231 8.80 -0.89 4.58
C SER A 231 9.35 -1.26 3.20
N SER A 232 10.65 -1.55 3.14
CA SER A 232 11.33 -2.00 1.91
C SER A 232 11.81 -3.43 2.06
N ILE A 233 10.88 -4.40 2.09
CA ILE A 233 11.23 -5.80 2.35
C ILE A 233 11.88 -6.45 1.12
N ARG A 234 11.36 -6.21 -0.08
CA ARG A 234 11.93 -6.76 -1.33
C ARG A 234 12.05 -5.72 -2.42
N ASP A 235 10.96 -5.03 -2.72
CA ASP A 235 10.83 -4.36 -4.01
C ASP A 235 10.36 -2.91 -3.89
N PHE A 236 9.90 -2.48 -2.69
CA PHE A 236 9.37 -1.14 -2.52
C PHE A 236 10.48 -0.12 -2.26
N LYS A 237 10.42 0.97 -3.01
CA LYS A 237 11.15 2.21 -2.77
C LYS A 237 10.23 3.37 -3.10
N ASP A 238 10.52 4.52 -2.53
CA ASP A 238 9.81 5.74 -2.89
C ASP A 238 10.09 6.17 -4.34
N THR A 239 9.51 7.27 -4.77
CA THR A 239 9.67 7.76 -6.14
C THR A 239 11.06 8.32 -6.44
N LEU A 240 11.90 8.52 -5.43
CA LEU A 240 13.31 8.92 -5.53
C LEU A 240 14.28 7.75 -5.38
N GLY A 241 13.77 6.54 -5.15
CA GLY A 241 14.55 5.33 -5.00
C GLY A 241 15.11 5.10 -3.59
N LEU A 242 14.63 5.84 -2.60
CA LEU A 242 15.03 5.66 -1.21
C LEU A 242 14.30 4.48 -0.59
N LYS A 243 15.01 3.68 0.17
CA LYS A 243 14.44 2.59 0.96
C LYS A 243 13.74 3.16 2.19
N GLY A 244 12.56 2.66 2.50
CA GLY A 244 11.93 2.89 3.80
C GLY A 244 12.75 2.23 4.92
N GLY A 245 12.58 2.69 6.15
CA GLY A 245 13.28 2.19 7.34
C GLY A 245 12.43 1.27 8.23
N PHE A 246 11.13 1.17 7.99
CA PHE A 246 10.22 0.50 8.92
C PHE A 246 10.45 -1.01 9.06
N GLN A 247 11.07 -1.69 8.08
CA GLN A 247 11.44 -3.10 8.20
C GLN A 247 12.40 -3.38 9.38
N ASN A 248 13.18 -2.41 9.80
CA ASN A 248 14.07 -2.55 10.95
C ASN A 248 13.32 -2.53 12.30
N GLU A 249 12.07 -2.10 12.28
CA GLU A 249 11.18 -2.01 13.44
C GLU A 249 10.28 -3.22 13.62
N PHE A 250 10.32 -4.19 12.69
CA PHE A 250 9.47 -5.36 12.78
C PHE A 250 9.71 -6.12 14.09
N LYS A 251 8.60 -6.45 14.73
CA LYS A 251 8.59 -7.20 15.98
C LYS A 251 8.38 -8.70 15.72
N VAL A 252 7.55 -9.03 14.74
CA VAL A 252 7.23 -10.43 14.39
C VAL A 252 7.34 -10.74 12.91
N TYR A 253 7.04 -9.80 12.01
CA TYR A 253 7.01 -10.09 10.58
C TYR A 253 8.42 -10.47 10.06
N GLN A 254 8.54 -11.70 9.50
CA GLN A 254 9.82 -12.30 9.07
C GLN A 254 10.88 -12.46 10.19
N GLN A 255 10.45 -12.57 11.45
CA GLN A 255 11.31 -12.78 12.61
C GLN A 255 11.19 -14.21 13.15
N GLU A 256 10.78 -15.20 12.33
CA GLU A 256 10.69 -16.61 12.74
C GLU A 256 12.01 -17.10 13.36
N GLY A 257 11.94 -17.73 14.53
CA GLY A 257 13.09 -18.24 15.28
C GLY A 257 13.87 -17.18 16.07
N ILE A 258 13.49 -15.90 15.98
CA ILE A 258 14.11 -14.83 16.78
C ILE A 258 13.33 -14.65 18.09
N GLU A 259 14.02 -14.32 19.17
CA GLU A 259 13.41 -14.04 20.48
C GLU A 259 12.38 -12.91 20.40
N CYS A 260 11.32 -13.08 21.18
CA CYS A 260 10.25 -12.09 21.29
C CYS A 260 10.77 -10.78 21.89
N LYS A 261 10.54 -9.66 21.20
CA LYS A 261 10.98 -8.32 21.64
C LYS A 261 10.12 -7.69 22.75
N ASN A 262 9.17 -8.44 23.34
CA ASN A 262 8.43 -7.96 24.51
C ASN A 262 9.26 -8.17 25.78
N VAL A 263 9.31 -7.16 26.62
CA VAL A 263 10.00 -7.23 27.92
C VAL A 263 9.45 -8.40 28.74
N GLY A 264 10.34 -9.24 29.26
CA GLY A 264 10.00 -10.40 30.09
C GLY A 264 9.49 -11.61 29.29
N CYS A 265 9.66 -11.66 27.97
CA CYS A 265 9.30 -12.81 27.15
C CYS A 265 10.56 -13.41 26.50
N SER A 266 10.84 -14.68 26.81
CA SER A 266 11.93 -15.47 26.21
C SER A 266 11.46 -16.43 25.11
N ASP A 267 10.16 -16.39 24.72
CA ASP A 267 9.64 -17.26 23.66
C ASP A 267 10.12 -16.81 22.27
N LEU A 268 10.18 -17.75 21.33
CA LEU A 268 10.58 -17.47 19.96
C LEU A 268 9.37 -17.08 19.09
N ILE A 269 9.60 -16.24 18.12
CA ILE A 269 8.57 -15.92 17.11
C ILE A 269 8.32 -17.14 16.24
N ARG A 270 7.07 -17.55 16.19
CA ARG A 270 6.60 -18.68 15.38
C ARG A 270 6.01 -18.23 14.07
N LYS A 271 6.06 -19.12 13.08
CA LYS A 271 5.40 -18.96 11.79
C LYS A 271 4.41 -20.09 11.56
N LYS A 272 3.18 -19.71 11.19
CA LYS A 272 2.15 -20.64 10.68
C LYS A 272 1.47 -20.03 9.45
N ILE A 273 0.67 -20.81 8.75
CA ILE A 273 -0.03 -20.34 7.54
C ILE A 273 -1.51 -20.12 7.88
N ILE A 274 -2.04 -18.94 7.54
CA ILE A 274 -3.47 -18.62 7.54
C ILE A 274 -3.85 -18.21 6.11
N SER A 275 -4.80 -18.90 5.48
CA SER A 275 -5.32 -18.59 4.15
C SER A 275 -4.21 -18.32 3.13
N ASN A 276 -3.27 -19.25 3.00
CA ASN A 276 -2.09 -19.19 2.11
C ASN A 276 -1.13 -18.00 2.36
N ARG A 277 -1.14 -17.46 3.59
CA ARG A 277 -0.24 -16.34 3.96
C ARG A 277 0.53 -16.68 5.24
N SER A 278 1.84 -16.49 5.20
CA SER A 278 2.70 -16.60 6.37
C SER A 278 2.21 -15.66 7.48
N THR A 279 2.06 -16.20 8.67
CA THR A 279 1.60 -15.51 9.87
C THR A 279 2.68 -15.66 10.93
N PHE A 280 3.23 -14.54 11.38
CA PHE A 280 4.27 -14.49 12.38
C PHE A 280 3.68 -13.99 13.69
N PHE A 281 4.00 -14.63 14.80
CA PHE A 281 3.42 -14.32 16.11
C PHE A 281 4.26 -14.91 17.25
N CYS A 282 4.08 -14.37 18.46
CA CYS A 282 4.60 -14.95 19.71
C CYS A 282 3.44 -15.64 20.44
N ASP A 283 3.58 -16.93 20.69
CA ASP A 283 2.52 -17.74 21.32
C ASP A 283 2.31 -17.38 22.79
N SER A 284 3.38 -17.01 23.50
CA SER A 284 3.33 -16.58 24.89
C SER A 284 2.66 -15.22 25.08
N CYS A 285 2.91 -14.25 24.18
CA CYS A 285 2.44 -12.88 24.33
C CYS A 285 1.04 -12.64 23.74
N GLN A 286 0.61 -13.44 22.77
CA GLN A 286 -0.64 -13.25 22.03
C GLN A 286 -1.65 -14.34 22.42
N LYS A 287 -2.69 -13.95 23.15
CA LYS A 287 -3.73 -14.86 23.67
C LYS A 287 -5.06 -14.70 22.93
#